data_1af4b57ee27194bce19e2ed8ecafca67
#
_entry.id   1af4b57ee27194bce19e2ed8ecafca67
#
_cell.length_a   1.000
_cell.length_b   1.000
_cell.length_c   1.000
_cell.angle_alpha   90.00
_cell.angle_beta   90.00
_cell.angle_gamma   90.00
#
_symmetry.space_group_name_H-M   'P 1'
#
loop_
_entity.id
_entity.type
_entity.pdbx_description
1 polymer ?
#
loop_
_entity_poly.entity_id
_entity_poly.type
_entity_poly.pdbx_seq_one_letter_code
_entity_poly.pdbx_strand_id
1 'polypeptide(L)'
;VPIMHLARRALAAICALCLAACTTLAVGSAEPAVRSVRIATAGGMADAILAVPEGPGSHPAVILWPDLSGLRPSYRELAGKLAGEGFVVLVPNSFHRSIALDGSAATAQPVLPFGEVMRRGAPWREAADDAAIMADAQAYARYLDTLPQVDGDAGLGTLGVDIGGAHAFLAARALPERVRAVAAIHPLAIATSRENSPHLFVAQSRAQYLIEIARPDDEREPGDKDDLRTAFADAGLASRIDIVDAGHGYFMPDDPAFDSDLAEAGFGKIVALFEEALE
;
A
#
# COMPACT_ATOMS: atom_id res chain seq x y z
N VAL A 1 82.26 12.06 -6.64
CA VAL A 1 80.93 12.70 -6.36
C VAL A 1 80.15 12.64 -7.65
N PRO A 2 79.37 11.61 -7.93
CA PRO A 2 78.03 11.74 -8.39
C PRO A 2 77.10 10.52 -8.09
N ILE A 3 76.78 10.23 -6.84
CA ILE A 3 75.85 9.14 -6.49
C ILE A 3 74.62 9.63 -5.67
N MET A 4 74.59 10.91 -5.31
CA MET A 4 73.53 11.44 -4.43
C MET A 4 72.33 12.04 -5.15
N HIS A 5 72.26 12.09 -6.47
CA HIS A 5 71.13 12.66 -7.20
C HIS A 5 70.14 11.66 -7.80
N LEU A 6 70.44 10.34 -7.78
CA LEU A 6 69.50 9.32 -8.30
C LEU A 6 68.46 8.84 -7.26
N ALA A 7 68.81 8.93 -5.96
CA ALA A 7 67.93 8.45 -4.90
C ALA A 7 66.71 9.38 -4.59
N ARG A 8 66.81 10.67 -4.98
CA ARG A 8 65.68 11.61 -4.75
C ARG A 8 64.59 11.63 -5.82
N ARG A 9 64.83 11.04 -6.98
CA ARG A 9 63.83 10.95 -8.06
C ARG A 9 62.98 9.66 -7.99
N ALA A 10 63.42 8.64 -7.30
CA ALA A 10 62.66 7.42 -7.13
C ALA A 10 61.63 7.46 -6.00
N LEU A 11 61.79 8.36 -4.99
CA LEU A 11 60.81 8.50 -3.91
C LEU A 11 59.64 9.43 -4.25
N ALA A 12 59.76 10.29 -5.26
CA ALA A 12 58.68 11.17 -5.69
C ALA A 12 57.68 10.50 -6.65
N ALA A 13 58.06 9.32 -7.27
CA ALA A 13 57.19 8.59 -8.19
C ALA A 13 56.28 7.57 -7.50
N ILE A 14 56.59 7.17 -6.27
CA ILE A 14 55.78 6.18 -5.50
C ILE A 14 54.62 6.83 -4.73
N CYS A 15 54.76 8.12 -4.35
CA CYS A 15 53.64 8.85 -3.69
C CYS A 15 52.54 9.37 -4.64
N ALA A 16 52.78 9.39 -5.96
CA ALA A 16 51.79 9.85 -6.94
C ALA A 16 50.83 8.77 -7.44
N LEU A 17 51.08 7.49 -7.13
CA LEU A 17 50.22 6.36 -7.55
C LEU A 17 49.17 5.93 -6.50
N CYS A 18 49.18 6.48 -5.30
CA CYS A 18 48.23 6.10 -4.25
C CYS A 18 47.02 7.06 -4.10
N LEU A 19 46.86 8.06 -4.97
CA LEU A 19 45.75 9.05 -4.87
C LEU A 19 44.70 8.94 -5.98
N ALA A 20 44.67 7.87 -6.76
CA ALA A 20 43.72 7.74 -7.87
C ALA A 20 42.85 6.48 -7.79
N ALA A 21 42.47 6.03 -6.60
CA ALA A 21 41.53 4.91 -6.43
C ALA A 21 40.47 5.20 -5.35
N CYS A 22 40.00 6.44 -5.26
CA CYS A 22 38.64 6.69 -4.76
C CYS A 22 37.68 6.64 -5.95
N THR A 23 37.48 5.46 -6.53
CA THR A 23 36.25 5.17 -7.24
C THR A 23 35.14 5.24 -6.20
N THR A 24 34.41 6.35 -6.19
CA THR A 24 33.08 6.38 -5.64
C THR A 24 32.31 5.27 -6.34
N LEU A 25 32.16 4.12 -5.65
CA LEU A 25 31.08 3.20 -5.95
C LEU A 25 29.82 4.05 -5.80
N ALA A 26 29.27 4.53 -6.91
CA ALA A 26 27.89 4.93 -6.95
C ALA A 26 27.12 3.69 -6.49
N VAL A 27 26.68 3.69 -5.24
CA VAL A 27 25.61 2.79 -4.81
C VAL A 27 24.44 3.26 -5.65
N GLY A 28 24.29 2.65 -6.83
CA GLY A 28 23.04 2.74 -7.56
C GLY A 28 21.99 2.24 -6.58
N SER A 29 21.03 3.09 -6.23
CA SER A 29 19.83 2.62 -5.56
C SER A 29 19.21 1.63 -6.54
N ALA A 30 19.40 0.35 -6.26
CA ALA A 30 18.76 -0.67 -7.03
C ALA A 30 17.23 -0.51 -6.80
N GLU A 31 16.38 -0.84 -7.76
CA GLU A 31 14.94 -0.64 -7.64
C GLU A 31 14.28 -1.80 -6.91
N PRO A 32 13.21 -1.57 -6.11
CA PRO A 32 12.48 -2.63 -5.43
C PRO A 32 12.07 -3.75 -6.39
N ALA A 33 12.17 -5.00 -5.93
CA ALA A 33 11.78 -6.14 -6.73
C ALA A 33 10.26 -6.28 -6.77
N VAL A 34 9.64 -5.98 -7.92
CA VAL A 34 8.18 -6.07 -8.11
C VAL A 34 7.85 -7.24 -9.05
N ARG A 35 7.07 -8.21 -8.54
CA ARG A 35 6.72 -9.44 -9.27
C ARG A 35 5.27 -9.85 -9.07
N SER A 36 4.71 -10.63 -9.98
CA SER A 36 3.42 -11.27 -9.81
C SER A 36 3.57 -12.57 -9.01
N VAL A 37 2.61 -12.85 -8.14
CA VAL A 37 2.54 -14.05 -7.31
C VAL A 37 1.10 -14.58 -7.33
N ARG A 38 0.92 -15.83 -6.90
CA ARG A 38 -0.41 -16.44 -6.73
C ARG A 38 -0.53 -17.02 -5.34
N ILE A 39 -1.64 -16.75 -4.68
CA ILE A 39 -1.87 -17.08 -3.28
C ILE A 39 -3.11 -17.94 -3.18
N ALA A 40 -3.00 -19.06 -2.47
CA ALA A 40 -4.15 -19.91 -2.17
C ALA A 40 -5.03 -19.27 -1.11
N THR A 41 -6.32 -19.13 -1.42
CA THR A 41 -7.36 -18.62 -0.52
C THR A 41 -8.50 -19.64 -0.43
N ALA A 42 -9.44 -19.44 0.47
CA ALA A 42 -10.66 -20.24 0.54
C ALA A 42 -11.51 -20.12 -0.74
N GLY A 43 -11.39 -19.02 -1.46
CA GLY A 43 -12.10 -18.74 -2.71
C GLY A 43 -11.37 -19.19 -3.99
N GLY A 44 -10.20 -19.83 -3.87
CA GLY A 44 -9.38 -20.26 -5.00
C GLY A 44 -8.01 -19.58 -5.01
N MET A 45 -7.37 -19.59 -6.18
CA MET A 45 -6.08 -18.93 -6.37
C MET A 45 -6.26 -17.45 -6.70
N ALA A 46 -5.78 -16.57 -5.85
CA ALA A 46 -5.74 -15.13 -6.09
C ALA A 46 -4.41 -14.75 -6.74
N ASP A 47 -4.47 -14.05 -7.88
CA ASP A 47 -3.31 -13.35 -8.43
C ASP A 47 -3.03 -12.12 -7.58
N ALA A 48 -1.75 -11.76 -7.42
CA ALA A 48 -1.31 -10.60 -6.65
C ALA A 48 0.01 -10.03 -7.19
N ILE A 49 0.28 -8.78 -6.86
CA ILE A 49 1.59 -8.16 -7.01
C ILE A 49 2.29 -8.22 -5.65
N LEU A 50 3.54 -8.61 -5.63
CA LEU A 50 4.44 -8.53 -4.47
C LEU A 50 5.59 -7.61 -4.81
N ALA A 51 5.75 -6.55 -4.02
CA ALA A 51 6.91 -5.67 -4.05
C ALA A 51 7.71 -5.85 -2.75
N VAL A 52 9.04 -5.94 -2.89
CA VAL A 52 9.96 -6.21 -1.79
C VAL A 52 11.05 -5.14 -1.81
N PRO A 53 11.35 -4.51 -0.66
CA PRO A 53 12.49 -3.60 -0.54
C PRO A 53 13.79 -4.26 -0.99
N GLU A 54 14.75 -3.44 -1.41
CA GLU A 54 16.08 -3.93 -1.74
C GLU A 54 16.95 -4.12 -0.50
N GLY A 55 17.92 -4.98 -0.67
CA GLY A 55 18.92 -5.24 0.34
C GLY A 55 18.56 -6.37 1.30
N PRO A 56 19.45 -6.67 2.23
CA PRO A 56 19.22 -7.68 3.26
C PRO A 56 18.38 -7.10 4.40
N GLY A 57 17.53 -7.93 4.98
CA GLY A 57 16.73 -7.59 6.16
C GLY A 57 15.31 -8.08 6.04
N SER A 58 14.60 -7.97 7.15
CA SER A 58 13.14 -8.14 7.20
C SER A 58 12.49 -6.77 7.43
N HIS A 59 11.29 -6.61 6.89
CA HIS A 59 10.59 -5.34 6.81
C HIS A 59 9.13 -5.50 7.25
N PRO A 60 8.49 -4.48 7.79
CA PRO A 60 7.05 -4.48 7.99
C PRO A 60 6.31 -4.73 6.68
N ALA A 61 5.16 -5.39 6.76
CA ALA A 61 4.36 -5.71 5.58
C ALA A 61 3.10 -4.84 5.48
N VAL A 62 2.66 -4.60 4.24
CA VAL A 62 1.45 -3.85 3.92
C VAL A 62 0.60 -4.63 2.91
N ILE A 63 -0.70 -4.76 3.17
CA ILE A 63 -1.67 -5.22 2.16
C ILE A 63 -2.32 -3.98 1.54
N LEU A 64 -2.13 -3.79 0.24
CA LEU A 64 -2.72 -2.70 -0.53
C LEU A 64 -3.94 -3.22 -1.32
N TRP A 65 -5.14 -2.76 -0.97
CA TRP A 65 -6.39 -3.15 -1.59
C TRP A 65 -6.76 -2.23 -2.75
N PRO A 66 -6.86 -2.75 -3.97
CA PRO A 66 -7.21 -1.95 -5.14
C PRO A 66 -8.66 -1.44 -5.12
N ASP A 67 -8.89 -0.43 -5.96
CA ASP A 67 -10.21 0.09 -6.27
C ASP A 67 -11.08 -0.91 -7.07
N LEU A 68 -12.28 -0.49 -7.44
CA LEU A 68 -13.26 -1.32 -8.14
C LEU A 68 -12.86 -1.66 -9.60
N SER A 69 -11.92 -0.94 -10.20
CA SER A 69 -11.33 -1.32 -11.49
C SER A 69 -10.32 -2.46 -11.35
N GLY A 70 -9.93 -2.81 -10.12
CA GLY A 70 -9.12 -3.95 -9.77
C GLY A 70 -7.63 -3.77 -10.03
N LEU A 71 -6.92 -4.89 -10.02
CA LEU A 71 -5.47 -4.93 -10.12
C LEU A 71 -5.00 -4.52 -11.53
N ARG A 72 -4.16 -3.47 -11.61
CA ARG A 72 -3.64 -2.91 -12.86
C ARG A 72 -2.23 -2.33 -12.69
N PRO A 73 -1.53 -1.90 -13.77
CA PRO A 73 -0.13 -1.44 -13.69
C PRO A 73 0.15 -0.32 -12.69
N SER A 74 -0.77 0.63 -12.53
CA SER A 74 -0.65 1.73 -11.54
C SER A 74 -0.47 1.22 -10.10
N TYR A 75 -1.09 0.10 -9.75
CA TYR A 75 -0.87 -0.54 -8.44
C TYR A 75 0.51 -1.20 -8.33
N ARG A 76 1.11 -1.63 -9.45
CA ARG A 76 2.50 -2.12 -9.46
C ARG A 76 3.48 -0.99 -9.16
N GLU A 77 3.24 0.18 -9.72
CA GLU A 77 4.04 1.39 -9.48
C GLU A 77 3.89 1.84 -8.02
N LEU A 78 2.66 1.92 -7.50
CA LEU A 78 2.41 2.30 -6.10
C LEU A 78 3.04 1.30 -5.11
N ALA A 79 2.95 -0.01 -5.39
CA ALA A 79 3.59 -1.03 -4.57
C ALA A 79 5.13 -0.89 -4.59
N GLY A 80 5.72 -0.61 -5.75
CA GLY A 80 7.15 -0.32 -5.87
C GLY A 80 7.56 0.93 -5.09
N LYS A 81 6.74 1.98 -5.14
CA LYS A 81 6.99 3.22 -4.39
C LYS A 81 6.98 2.97 -2.87
N LEU A 82 5.99 2.25 -2.36
CA LEU A 82 5.94 1.85 -0.94
C LEU A 82 7.10 0.90 -0.55
N ALA A 83 7.52 0.02 -1.45
CA ALA A 83 8.68 -0.83 -1.19
C ALA A 83 9.99 -0.03 -1.16
N GLY A 84 10.07 1.07 -1.91
CA GLY A 84 11.17 2.04 -1.81
C GLY A 84 11.26 2.72 -0.44
N GLU A 85 10.14 2.85 0.27
CA GLU A 85 10.07 3.35 1.66
C GLU A 85 10.29 2.27 2.73
N GLY A 86 10.63 1.04 2.32
CA GLY A 86 11.02 -0.02 3.26
C GLY A 86 9.91 -0.98 3.66
N PHE A 87 8.79 -1.05 2.95
CA PHE A 87 7.70 -1.99 3.25
C PHE A 87 7.64 -3.14 2.27
N VAL A 88 7.39 -4.37 2.73
CA VAL A 88 6.97 -5.47 1.86
C VAL A 88 5.49 -5.26 1.52
N VAL A 89 5.17 -5.10 0.23
CA VAL A 89 3.81 -4.74 -0.20
C VAL A 89 3.18 -5.87 -0.99
N LEU A 90 2.01 -6.31 -0.55
CA LEU A 90 1.17 -7.26 -1.27
C LEU A 90 -0.07 -6.54 -1.80
N VAL A 91 -0.29 -6.58 -3.12
CA VAL A 91 -1.49 -6.04 -3.76
C VAL A 91 -2.29 -7.20 -4.36
N PRO A 92 -3.32 -7.70 -3.67
CA PRO A 92 -4.10 -8.83 -4.16
C PRO A 92 -5.14 -8.38 -5.21
N ASN A 93 -5.51 -9.30 -6.09
CA ASN A 93 -6.75 -9.18 -6.84
C ASN A 93 -7.94 -9.46 -5.89
N SER A 94 -8.56 -8.41 -5.38
CA SER A 94 -9.73 -8.53 -4.47
C SER A 94 -10.91 -9.27 -5.09
N PHE A 95 -10.96 -9.34 -6.43
CA PHE A 95 -12.07 -9.91 -7.19
C PHE A 95 -11.70 -11.24 -7.87
N HIS A 96 -10.69 -11.95 -7.35
CA HIS A 96 -10.16 -13.19 -7.96
C HIS A 96 -11.21 -14.29 -8.15
N ARG A 97 -12.32 -14.26 -7.38
CA ARG A 97 -13.45 -15.18 -7.54
C ARG A 97 -14.25 -14.96 -8.82
N SER A 98 -14.14 -13.76 -9.40
CA SER A 98 -14.95 -13.31 -10.54
C SER A 98 -14.16 -13.01 -11.78
N ILE A 99 -12.92 -12.51 -11.63
CA ILE A 99 -12.08 -12.09 -12.75
C ILE A 99 -10.60 -12.27 -12.44
N ALA A 100 -9.84 -12.76 -13.41
CA ALA A 100 -8.40 -12.91 -13.32
C ALA A 100 -7.73 -11.57 -13.69
N LEU A 101 -7.04 -10.95 -12.74
CA LEU A 101 -6.28 -9.71 -12.91
C LEU A 101 -4.91 -9.91 -12.27
N ASP A 102 -3.86 -9.97 -13.08
CA ASP A 102 -2.48 -10.23 -12.63
C ASP A 102 -1.62 -8.97 -12.47
N GLY A 103 -2.23 -7.79 -12.66
CA GLY A 103 -1.57 -6.50 -12.58
C GLY A 103 -0.76 -6.14 -13.83
N SER A 104 -0.91 -6.88 -14.92
CA SER A 104 -0.37 -6.55 -16.23
C SER A 104 -1.33 -5.67 -17.04
N ALA A 105 -0.81 -4.98 -18.03
CA ALA A 105 -1.64 -4.22 -18.97
C ALA A 105 -2.58 -5.12 -19.80
N ALA A 106 -2.24 -6.41 -19.97
CA ALA A 106 -3.04 -7.36 -20.75
C ALA A 106 -4.37 -7.73 -20.06
N THR A 107 -4.41 -7.73 -18.72
CA THR A 107 -5.60 -8.05 -17.93
C THR A 107 -6.26 -6.82 -17.31
N ALA A 108 -5.60 -5.66 -17.34
CA ALA A 108 -6.09 -4.42 -16.73
C ALA A 108 -7.48 -4.04 -17.26
N GLN A 109 -8.35 -3.65 -16.33
CA GLN A 109 -9.65 -3.08 -16.68
C GLN A 109 -9.52 -1.56 -16.81
N PRO A 110 -10.27 -0.93 -17.72
CA PRO A 110 -10.27 0.52 -17.84
C PRO A 110 -10.87 1.15 -16.56
N VAL A 111 -10.36 2.31 -16.16
CA VAL A 111 -11.05 3.17 -15.20
C VAL A 111 -12.27 3.76 -15.92
N LEU A 112 -13.43 3.50 -15.36
CA LEU A 112 -14.73 3.87 -15.96
C LEU A 112 -15.42 4.95 -15.11
N PRO A 113 -16.34 5.74 -15.70
CA PRO A 113 -17.18 6.63 -14.91
C PRO A 113 -17.89 5.88 -13.77
N PHE A 114 -18.04 6.51 -12.61
CA PHE A 114 -18.53 5.90 -11.37
C PHE A 114 -19.76 5.01 -11.54
N GLY A 115 -20.82 5.50 -12.20
CA GLY A 115 -22.05 4.70 -12.40
C GLY A 115 -21.84 3.44 -13.25
N GLU A 116 -20.88 3.46 -14.16
CA GLU A 116 -20.55 2.33 -15.02
C GLU A 116 -19.68 1.30 -14.28
N VAL A 117 -18.65 1.74 -13.56
CA VAL A 117 -17.81 0.83 -12.76
C VAL A 117 -18.63 0.17 -11.66
N MET A 118 -19.54 0.89 -11.02
CA MET A 118 -20.45 0.35 -10.00
C MET A 118 -21.36 -0.75 -10.55
N ARG A 119 -21.94 -0.53 -11.75
CA ARG A 119 -22.79 -1.53 -12.41
C ARG A 119 -21.98 -2.75 -12.86
N ARG A 120 -20.83 -2.55 -13.49
CA ARG A 120 -19.95 -3.62 -13.98
C ARG A 120 -19.36 -4.44 -12.86
N GLY A 121 -18.92 -3.80 -11.79
CA GLY A 121 -18.34 -4.45 -10.62
C GLY A 121 -19.35 -5.05 -9.64
N ALA A 122 -20.66 -4.91 -9.86
CA ALA A 122 -21.67 -5.44 -8.95
C ALA A 122 -21.51 -6.94 -8.66
N PRO A 123 -21.36 -7.83 -9.66
CA PRO A 123 -21.16 -9.27 -9.41
C PRO A 123 -19.81 -9.55 -8.75
N TRP A 124 -18.80 -8.71 -8.95
CA TRP A 124 -17.50 -8.87 -8.31
C TRP A 124 -17.58 -8.58 -6.80
N ARG A 125 -18.28 -7.49 -6.43
CA ARG A 125 -18.53 -7.14 -5.03
C ARG A 125 -19.40 -8.18 -4.32
N GLU A 126 -20.38 -8.75 -5.01
CA GLU A 126 -21.22 -9.80 -4.45
C GLU A 126 -20.40 -11.06 -4.11
N ALA A 127 -19.45 -11.45 -4.96
CA ALA A 127 -18.58 -12.59 -4.73
C ALA A 127 -17.43 -12.28 -3.75
N ALA A 128 -17.12 -11.01 -3.51
CA ALA A 128 -16.14 -10.49 -2.57
C ALA A 128 -16.86 -9.81 -1.38
N ASP A 129 -17.79 -10.53 -0.76
CA ASP A 129 -18.49 -10.05 0.42
C ASP A 129 -17.56 -9.91 1.64
N ASP A 130 -18.06 -9.34 2.72
CA ASP A 130 -17.27 -9.06 3.92
C ASP A 130 -16.58 -10.32 4.46
N ALA A 131 -17.26 -11.46 4.48
CA ALA A 131 -16.71 -12.71 4.98
C ALA A 131 -15.60 -13.25 4.06
N ALA A 132 -15.78 -13.12 2.74
CA ALA A 132 -14.78 -13.47 1.75
C ALA A 132 -13.53 -12.62 1.87
N ILE A 133 -13.68 -11.28 1.98
CA ILE A 133 -12.54 -10.36 2.16
C ILE A 133 -11.80 -10.62 3.47
N MET A 134 -12.52 -10.84 4.57
CA MET A 134 -11.87 -11.17 5.87
C MET A 134 -11.09 -12.49 5.80
N ALA A 135 -11.63 -13.52 5.15
CA ALA A 135 -10.94 -14.79 4.96
C ALA A 135 -9.71 -14.66 4.05
N ASP A 136 -9.80 -13.81 3.01
CA ASP A 136 -8.69 -13.51 2.12
C ASP A 136 -7.59 -12.73 2.85
N ALA A 137 -7.93 -11.72 3.65
CA ALA A 137 -6.97 -10.97 4.47
C ALA A 137 -6.14 -11.91 5.37
N GLN A 138 -6.79 -12.88 5.99
CA GLN A 138 -6.09 -13.90 6.80
C GLN A 138 -5.18 -14.79 5.93
N ALA A 139 -5.60 -15.15 4.72
CA ALA A 139 -4.77 -15.95 3.81
C ALA A 139 -3.54 -15.14 3.32
N TYR A 140 -3.72 -13.87 3.03
CA TYR A 140 -2.65 -12.97 2.61
C TYR A 140 -1.64 -12.71 3.74
N ALA A 141 -2.10 -12.50 4.97
CA ALA A 141 -1.22 -12.37 6.13
C ALA A 141 -0.38 -13.64 6.34
N ARG A 142 -1.01 -14.83 6.29
CA ARG A 142 -0.26 -16.11 6.36
C ARG A 142 0.76 -16.27 5.24
N TYR A 143 0.44 -15.83 4.03
CA TYR A 143 1.40 -15.84 2.92
C TYR A 143 2.59 -14.92 3.20
N LEU A 144 2.33 -13.69 3.65
CA LEU A 144 3.37 -12.74 4.02
C LEU A 144 4.28 -13.29 5.11
N ASP A 145 3.74 -13.98 6.13
CA ASP A 145 4.50 -14.62 7.20
C ASP A 145 5.44 -15.75 6.72
N THR A 146 5.24 -16.27 5.49
CA THR A 146 6.17 -17.25 4.89
C THR A 146 7.38 -16.63 4.23
N LEU A 147 7.40 -15.32 4.04
CA LEU A 147 8.44 -14.62 3.30
C LEU A 147 9.59 -14.23 4.25
N PRO A 148 10.84 -14.60 3.94
CA PRO A 148 11.98 -14.23 4.80
C PRO A 148 12.26 -12.73 4.83
N GLN A 149 11.68 -11.96 3.90
CA GLN A 149 11.79 -10.51 3.86
C GLN A 149 10.75 -9.79 4.75
N VAL A 150 9.80 -10.52 5.32
CA VAL A 150 8.78 -9.95 6.20
C VAL A 150 9.21 -10.11 7.66
N ASP A 151 9.16 -9.02 8.41
CA ASP A 151 9.31 -9.05 9.84
C ASP A 151 8.00 -9.54 10.48
N GLY A 152 8.01 -10.75 11.00
CA GLY A 152 6.84 -11.36 11.64
C GLY A 152 6.46 -10.75 12.98
N ASP A 153 7.39 -10.04 13.63
CA ASP A 153 7.19 -9.37 14.92
C ASP A 153 6.67 -7.93 14.73
N ALA A 154 6.90 -7.33 13.57
CA ALA A 154 6.36 -6.03 13.19
C ALA A 154 4.84 -6.07 12.98
N GLY A 155 4.20 -4.90 13.10
CA GLY A 155 2.81 -4.72 12.74
C GLY A 155 2.54 -4.95 11.24
N LEU A 156 1.29 -5.26 10.89
CA LEU A 156 0.81 -5.30 9.51
C LEU A 156 0.08 -4.00 9.20
N GLY A 157 0.47 -3.33 8.11
CA GLY A 157 -0.26 -2.20 7.54
C GLY A 157 -1.33 -2.65 6.55
N THR A 158 -2.36 -1.84 6.39
CA THR A 158 -3.33 -2.03 5.31
C THR A 158 -3.69 -0.68 4.69
N LEU A 159 -3.64 -0.60 3.37
CA LEU A 159 -3.99 0.57 2.58
C LEU A 159 -5.09 0.20 1.60
N GLY A 160 -6.14 0.99 1.53
CA GLY A 160 -7.21 0.78 0.56
C GLY A 160 -7.53 2.03 -0.23
N VAL A 161 -7.74 1.86 -1.53
CA VAL A 161 -8.14 2.92 -2.46
C VAL A 161 -9.58 2.66 -2.88
N ASP A 162 -10.45 3.66 -2.87
CA ASP A 162 -11.88 3.54 -3.24
C ASP A 162 -12.59 2.45 -2.41
N ILE A 163 -13.19 1.45 -3.04
CA ILE A 163 -13.80 0.29 -2.34
C ILE A 163 -12.77 -0.51 -1.53
N GLY A 164 -11.51 -0.47 -1.92
CA GLY A 164 -10.40 -1.04 -1.16
C GLY A 164 -10.27 -0.47 0.25
N GLY A 165 -10.76 0.75 0.49
CA GLY A 165 -10.87 1.33 1.84
C GLY A 165 -11.73 0.46 2.76
N ALA A 166 -12.90 0.01 2.31
CA ALA A 166 -13.74 -0.93 3.07
C ALA A 166 -13.02 -2.27 3.30
N HIS A 167 -12.29 -2.79 2.30
CA HIS A 167 -11.50 -4.01 2.45
C HIS A 167 -10.38 -3.85 3.49
N ALA A 168 -9.74 -2.67 3.57
CA ALA A 168 -8.73 -2.37 4.58
C ALA A 168 -9.31 -2.39 6.00
N PHE A 169 -10.51 -1.84 6.20
CA PHE A 169 -11.23 -1.93 7.48
C PHE A 169 -11.59 -3.38 7.84
N LEU A 170 -12.06 -4.16 6.87
CA LEU A 170 -12.36 -5.58 7.06
C LEU A 170 -11.11 -6.40 7.40
N ALA A 171 -9.97 -6.07 6.80
CA ALA A 171 -8.69 -6.69 7.15
C ALA A 171 -8.29 -6.41 8.60
N ALA A 172 -8.45 -5.16 9.07
CA ALA A 172 -8.19 -4.80 10.46
C ALA A 172 -9.13 -5.54 11.44
N ARG A 173 -10.40 -5.70 11.07
CA ARG A 173 -11.36 -6.50 11.84
C ARG A 173 -11.00 -7.98 11.88
N ALA A 174 -10.51 -8.54 10.75
CA ALA A 174 -10.15 -9.96 10.64
C ALA A 174 -8.83 -10.32 11.34
N LEU A 175 -7.95 -9.33 11.54
CA LEU A 175 -6.58 -9.47 12.06
C LEU A 175 -6.27 -8.44 13.15
N PRO A 176 -7.08 -8.36 14.24
CA PRO A 176 -7.00 -7.27 15.22
C PRO A 176 -5.68 -7.23 15.99
N GLU A 177 -5.00 -8.37 16.12
CA GLU A 177 -3.71 -8.46 16.82
C GLU A 177 -2.52 -8.17 15.88
N ARG A 178 -2.72 -8.17 14.57
CA ARG A 178 -1.65 -7.99 13.58
C ARG A 178 -1.71 -6.64 12.89
N VAL A 179 -2.91 -6.16 12.49
CA VAL A 179 -3.05 -4.87 11.82
C VAL A 179 -2.91 -3.75 12.84
N ARG A 180 -1.90 -2.90 12.62
CA ARG A 180 -1.57 -1.74 13.47
C ARG A 180 -1.88 -0.40 12.79
N ALA A 181 -1.96 -0.38 11.46
CA ALA A 181 -2.24 0.82 10.69
C ALA A 181 -3.23 0.55 9.56
N VAL A 182 -4.18 1.46 9.39
CA VAL A 182 -5.17 1.46 8.30
C VAL A 182 -5.14 2.80 7.62
N ALA A 183 -4.81 2.83 6.33
CA ALA A 183 -4.99 4.00 5.49
C ALA A 183 -6.11 3.76 4.47
N ALA A 184 -7.01 4.72 4.27
CA ALA A 184 -8.10 4.64 3.32
C ALA A 184 -8.18 5.96 2.52
N ILE A 185 -7.98 5.87 1.22
CA ILE A 185 -7.87 7.02 0.32
C ILE A 185 -9.12 7.10 -0.57
N HIS A 186 -9.80 8.24 -0.54
CA HIS A 186 -11.13 8.49 -1.12
C HIS A 186 -12.05 7.25 -1.03
N PRO A 187 -12.21 6.71 0.21
CA PRO A 187 -12.84 5.41 0.39
C PRO A 187 -14.34 5.46 0.09
N LEU A 188 -14.86 4.35 -0.41
CA LEU A 188 -16.30 4.10 -0.50
C LEU A 188 -16.74 3.09 0.54
N ALA A 189 -18.01 3.24 0.98
CA ALA A 189 -18.73 2.28 1.81
C ALA A 189 -18.07 1.94 3.17
N ILE A 190 -17.27 2.85 3.75
CA ILE A 190 -16.68 2.68 5.08
C ILE A 190 -17.60 3.15 6.21
N ALA A 191 -18.48 4.14 5.95
CA ALA A 191 -19.57 4.55 6.81
C ALA A 191 -20.87 4.53 6.01
N THR A 192 -21.82 3.72 6.39
CA THR A 192 -23.11 3.55 5.70
C THR A 192 -24.19 3.22 6.72
N SER A 193 -25.45 3.32 6.34
CA SER A 193 -26.59 2.94 7.17
C SER A 193 -26.83 1.43 7.31
N ARG A 194 -25.96 0.58 6.73
CA ARG A 194 -26.10 -0.89 6.81
C ARG A 194 -25.60 -1.40 8.15
N GLU A 195 -26.22 -2.46 8.65
CA GLU A 195 -25.84 -3.12 9.91
C GLU A 195 -24.42 -3.72 9.90
N ASN A 196 -23.88 -4.03 8.71
CA ASN A 196 -22.53 -4.53 8.53
C ASN A 196 -21.54 -3.44 8.09
N SER A 197 -21.87 -2.17 8.24
CA SER A 197 -20.98 -1.07 7.84
C SER A 197 -19.65 -1.11 8.59
N PRO A 198 -18.50 -0.97 7.91
CA PRO A 198 -17.18 -1.14 8.51
C PRO A 198 -16.93 -0.28 9.76
N HIS A 199 -17.41 0.97 9.78
CA HIS A 199 -17.23 1.87 10.95
C HIS A 199 -17.83 1.33 12.24
N LEU A 200 -18.88 0.49 12.19
CA LEU A 200 -19.52 -0.09 13.36
C LEU A 200 -18.64 -1.14 14.08
N PHE A 201 -17.59 -1.58 13.44
CA PHE A 201 -16.71 -2.65 13.95
C PHE A 201 -15.30 -2.18 14.28
N VAL A 202 -15.02 -0.87 14.23
CA VAL A 202 -13.67 -0.35 14.51
C VAL A 202 -13.20 -0.67 15.94
N ALA A 203 -14.11 -0.79 16.90
CA ALA A 203 -13.81 -1.24 18.27
C ALA A 203 -13.24 -2.67 18.36
N GLN A 204 -13.34 -3.47 17.28
CA GLN A 204 -12.69 -4.78 17.18
C GLN A 204 -11.25 -4.71 16.66
N SER A 205 -10.75 -3.52 16.33
CA SER A 205 -9.39 -3.24 15.86
C SER A 205 -8.53 -2.62 16.95
N ARG A 206 -7.21 -2.61 16.75
CA ARG A 206 -6.22 -1.88 17.56
C ARG A 206 -5.35 -0.95 16.72
N ALA A 207 -5.74 -0.75 15.47
CA ALA A 207 -4.98 0.04 14.51
C ALA A 207 -5.14 1.55 14.74
N GLN A 208 -4.15 2.30 14.27
CA GLN A 208 -4.28 3.72 13.98
C GLN A 208 -4.89 3.91 12.59
N TYR A 209 -5.65 4.98 12.39
CA TYR A 209 -6.38 5.19 11.14
C TYR A 209 -6.05 6.54 10.49
N LEU A 210 -5.78 6.52 9.17
CA LEU A 210 -5.72 7.67 8.29
C LEU A 210 -6.80 7.54 7.22
N ILE A 211 -7.68 8.51 7.12
CA ILE A 211 -8.75 8.53 6.12
C ILE A 211 -8.71 9.85 5.37
N GLU A 212 -8.57 9.80 4.06
CA GLU A 212 -8.65 10.96 3.18
C GLU A 212 -9.90 10.87 2.33
N ILE A 213 -10.89 11.71 2.60
CA ILE A 213 -12.16 11.77 1.88
C ILE A 213 -12.06 12.85 0.81
N ALA A 214 -12.33 12.52 -0.44
CA ALA A 214 -12.39 13.52 -1.51
C ALA A 214 -13.60 14.44 -1.30
N ARG A 215 -13.44 15.74 -1.62
CA ARG A 215 -14.50 16.73 -1.37
C ARG A 215 -15.86 16.36 -1.99
N PRO A 216 -15.96 15.87 -3.24
CA PRO A 216 -17.25 15.47 -3.80
C PRO A 216 -17.93 14.30 -3.06
N ASP A 217 -17.12 13.43 -2.42
CA ASP A 217 -17.65 12.32 -1.61
C ASP A 217 -18.22 12.83 -0.29
N ASP A 218 -17.51 13.76 0.37
CA ASP A 218 -17.97 14.45 1.58
C ASP A 218 -19.25 15.28 1.34
N GLU A 219 -19.34 15.95 0.18
CA GLU A 219 -20.54 16.71 -0.20
C GLU A 219 -21.74 15.80 -0.48
N ARG A 220 -21.50 14.60 -1.01
CA ARG A 220 -22.56 13.62 -1.29
C ARG A 220 -23.09 12.95 -0.02
N GLU A 221 -22.19 12.61 0.92
CA GLU A 221 -22.52 11.92 2.18
C GLU A 221 -21.89 12.67 3.38
N PRO A 222 -22.38 13.87 3.70
CA PRO A 222 -21.71 14.76 4.66
C PRO A 222 -21.70 14.23 6.11
N GLY A 223 -22.52 13.23 6.42
CA GLY A 223 -22.58 12.59 7.74
C GLY A 223 -21.49 11.55 7.98
N ASP A 224 -20.95 10.96 6.92
CA ASP A 224 -20.01 9.80 7.02
C ASP A 224 -18.77 10.12 7.88
N LYS A 225 -18.20 11.32 7.72
CA LYS A 225 -17.03 11.75 8.51
C LYS A 225 -17.32 11.88 9.99
N ASP A 226 -18.55 12.29 10.36
CA ASP A 226 -18.95 12.49 11.74
C ASP A 226 -19.29 11.14 12.40
N ASP A 227 -19.90 10.21 11.65
CA ASP A 227 -20.11 8.83 12.06
C ASP A 227 -18.78 8.12 12.32
N LEU A 228 -17.78 8.30 11.42
CA LEU A 228 -16.43 7.79 11.60
C LEU A 228 -15.74 8.37 12.84
N ARG A 229 -15.80 9.71 13.02
CA ARG A 229 -15.21 10.37 14.20
C ARG A 229 -15.80 9.85 15.49
N THR A 230 -17.12 9.68 15.51
CA THR A 230 -17.85 9.14 16.66
C THR A 230 -17.41 7.71 16.95
N ALA A 231 -17.39 6.85 15.93
CA ALA A 231 -17.00 5.45 16.09
C ALA A 231 -15.56 5.29 16.61
N PHE A 232 -14.60 6.08 16.10
CA PHE A 232 -13.22 6.06 16.59
C PHE A 232 -13.07 6.61 18.02
N ALA A 233 -13.79 7.70 18.34
CA ALA A 233 -13.77 8.27 19.68
C ALA A 233 -14.35 7.29 20.71
N ASP A 234 -15.46 6.65 20.42
CA ASP A 234 -16.11 5.64 21.28
C ASP A 234 -15.22 4.40 21.47
N ALA A 235 -14.45 4.03 20.43
CA ALA A 235 -13.50 2.93 20.50
C ALA A 235 -12.16 3.31 21.15
N GLY A 236 -11.88 4.58 21.40
CA GLY A 236 -10.61 5.08 21.92
C GLY A 236 -9.44 4.88 20.95
N LEU A 237 -9.69 4.87 19.65
CA LEU A 237 -8.69 4.65 18.62
C LEU A 237 -8.12 5.97 18.07
N ALA A 238 -6.81 5.99 17.82
CA ALA A 238 -6.16 7.08 17.12
C ALA A 238 -6.64 7.13 15.66
N SER A 239 -7.13 8.29 15.21
CA SER A 239 -7.61 8.48 13.85
C SER A 239 -7.37 9.88 13.35
N ARG A 240 -7.06 9.99 12.06
CA ARG A 240 -7.00 11.23 11.31
C ARG A 240 -7.96 11.14 10.13
N ILE A 241 -8.86 12.10 10.00
CA ILE A 241 -9.83 12.19 8.91
C ILE A 241 -9.69 13.55 8.26
N ASP A 242 -9.15 13.57 7.04
CA ASP A 242 -8.91 14.75 6.22
C ASP A 242 -9.94 14.80 5.07
N ILE A 243 -10.49 16.00 4.80
CA ILE A 243 -11.21 16.29 3.57
C ILE A 243 -10.22 16.89 2.59
N VAL A 244 -9.99 16.19 1.48
CA VAL A 244 -9.05 16.63 0.44
C VAL A 244 -9.81 17.38 -0.66
N ASP A 245 -9.32 18.56 -1.03
CA ASP A 245 -9.92 19.41 -2.08
C ASP A 245 -9.56 18.90 -3.49
N ALA A 246 -9.98 17.68 -3.77
CA ALA A 246 -9.71 16.95 -5.00
C ALA A 246 -10.93 16.15 -5.44
N GLY A 247 -10.98 15.73 -6.70
CA GLY A 247 -11.98 14.80 -7.22
C GLY A 247 -11.81 13.38 -6.65
N HIS A 248 -12.88 12.60 -6.66
CA HIS A 248 -12.76 11.16 -6.40
C HIS A 248 -11.82 10.52 -7.43
N GLY A 249 -10.83 9.74 -7.00
CA GLY A 249 -9.80 9.16 -7.87
C GLY A 249 -8.47 9.93 -7.92
N TYR A 250 -8.36 11.07 -7.23
CA TYR A 250 -7.19 11.96 -7.26
C TYR A 250 -5.84 11.28 -7.00
N PHE A 251 -5.85 10.14 -6.31
CA PHE A 251 -4.65 9.47 -5.84
C PHE A 251 -4.00 8.54 -6.89
N MET A 252 -4.78 8.01 -7.83
CA MET A 252 -4.28 7.01 -8.78
C MET A 252 -3.89 7.65 -10.12
N PRO A 253 -2.65 7.44 -10.61
CA PRO A 253 -2.12 8.15 -11.78
C PRO A 253 -2.84 7.83 -13.10
N ASP A 254 -3.59 6.75 -13.16
CA ASP A 254 -4.39 6.35 -14.32
C ASP A 254 -5.88 6.74 -14.22
N ASP A 255 -6.27 7.47 -13.16
CA ASP A 255 -7.60 8.06 -13.02
C ASP A 255 -7.66 9.45 -13.68
N PRO A 256 -8.75 9.80 -14.39
CA PRO A 256 -8.93 11.14 -14.96
C PRO A 256 -8.92 12.29 -13.94
N ALA A 257 -9.19 12.01 -12.68
CA ALA A 257 -9.17 12.99 -11.59
C ALA A 257 -7.80 13.12 -10.90
N PHE A 258 -6.76 12.42 -11.37
CA PHE A 258 -5.44 12.40 -10.76
C PHE A 258 -4.87 13.80 -10.52
N ASP A 259 -4.40 14.04 -9.31
CA ASP A 259 -3.68 15.25 -8.90
C ASP A 259 -2.35 14.83 -8.25
N SER A 260 -1.25 15.09 -8.94
CA SER A 260 0.08 14.63 -8.52
C SER A 260 0.53 15.21 -7.18
N ASP A 261 0.21 16.47 -6.89
CA ASP A 261 0.67 17.15 -5.69
C ASP A 261 -0.10 16.64 -4.47
N LEU A 262 -1.42 16.45 -4.62
CA LEU A 262 -2.27 15.90 -3.56
C LEU A 262 -2.02 14.41 -3.35
N ALA A 263 -1.77 13.66 -4.40
CA ALA A 263 -1.38 12.24 -4.31
C ALA A 263 -0.04 12.06 -3.58
N GLU A 264 0.95 12.92 -3.86
CA GLU A 264 2.24 12.90 -3.16
C GLU A 264 2.10 13.29 -1.69
N ALA A 265 1.30 14.30 -1.38
CA ALA A 265 1.01 14.70 0.00
C ALA A 265 0.30 13.57 0.78
N GLY A 266 -0.70 12.89 0.15
CA GLY A 266 -1.37 11.73 0.72
C GLY A 266 -0.42 10.55 0.94
N PHE A 267 0.44 10.26 -0.04
CA PHE A 267 1.48 9.23 0.06
C PHE A 267 2.41 9.47 1.26
N GLY A 268 2.89 10.70 1.44
CA GLY A 268 3.74 11.04 2.59
C GLY A 268 3.05 10.80 3.94
N LYS A 269 1.73 11.07 4.05
CA LYS A 269 0.97 10.78 5.27
C LYS A 269 0.79 9.28 5.51
N ILE A 270 0.61 8.49 4.44
CA ILE A 270 0.53 7.01 4.52
C ILE A 270 1.85 6.45 5.04
N VAL A 271 2.97 6.87 4.47
CA VAL A 271 4.32 6.46 4.90
C VAL A 271 4.52 6.79 6.37
N ALA A 272 4.27 8.03 6.77
CA ALA A 272 4.41 8.47 8.17
C ALA A 272 3.54 7.63 9.15
N LEU A 273 2.29 7.30 8.78
CA LEU A 273 1.44 6.42 9.57
C LEU A 273 2.06 5.02 9.72
N PHE A 274 2.58 4.46 8.63
CA PHE A 274 3.14 3.10 8.66
C PHE A 274 4.47 3.05 9.41
N GLU A 275 5.35 4.03 9.26
CA GLU A 275 6.58 4.16 10.04
C GLU A 275 6.30 4.24 11.54
N GLU A 276 5.29 5.03 11.96
CA GLU A 276 4.94 5.19 13.37
C GLU A 276 4.31 3.92 13.98
N ALA A 277 3.46 3.22 13.23
CA ALA A 277 2.59 2.20 13.80
C ALA A 277 3.08 0.76 13.59
N LEU A 278 4.01 0.51 12.67
CA LEU A 278 4.44 -0.84 12.31
C LEU A 278 5.80 -1.23 12.92
N GLU A 279 6.52 -0.28 13.54
CA GLU A 279 7.78 -0.54 14.25
C GLU A 279 7.59 -1.33 15.55
#